data_7ff18accf52552d4ba196b029dfa301b
#
_entry.id   7ff18accf52552d4ba196b029dfa301b
#
_cell.length_a   1.000
_cell.length_b   1.000
_cell.length_c   1.000
_cell.angle_alpha   90.00
_cell.angle_beta   90.00
_cell.angle_gamma   90.00
#
_symmetry.space_group_name_H-M   'P 1'
#
loop_
_entity.id
_entity.type
_entity.pdbx_description
1 polymer ?
#
loop_
_entity_poly.entity_id
_entity_poly.type
_entity_poly.pdbx_seq_one_letter_code
_entity_poly.pdbx_strand_id
1 'polypeptide(L)'
;MYRHGHLGITLFVLAPISYAFIQNGQFAFAGLLVLGVLIIEPLPDNDHWLPGLSHRGVSHSLLTAGVIGLVCAGCGWLLGQYLTVPLAHWLQTTVLPATNITAVTIATEQLAALTPGTLVGLGFVIGVLGICVHLAGDIITVSGIQPFLPFSRQRISLSRLRAASTLANTVFLLLGVLAMGTVIFALSPFAGAFP
;
A
#
# COMPACT_ATOMS: atom_id res chain seq x y z
N MET A 1 6.52 16.25 3.74
CA MET A 1 7.27 15.72 4.93
C MET A 1 8.60 15.13 4.47
N TYR A 2 9.49 14.68 5.41
CA TYR A 2 10.62 13.82 5.02
C TYR A 2 10.10 12.41 4.67
N ARG A 3 10.83 11.70 3.80
CA ARG A 3 10.46 10.34 3.35
C ARG A 3 10.18 9.36 4.49
N HIS A 4 10.98 9.40 5.57
CA HIS A 4 10.76 8.52 6.72
C HIS A 4 9.50 8.85 7.53
N GLY A 5 9.04 10.10 7.52
CA GLY A 5 7.77 10.47 8.12
C GLY A 5 6.57 9.94 7.33
N HIS A 6 6.61 10.03 6.00
CA HIS A 6 5.60 9.42 5.12
C HIS A 6 5.58 7.90 5.29
N LEU A 7 6.76 7.25 5.29
CA LEU A 7 6.87 5.81 5.55
C LEU A 7 6.21 5.41 6.87
N GLY A 8 6.43 6.20 7.93
CA GLY A 8 5.83 5.93 9.24
C GLY A 8 4.30 5.97 9.20
N ILE A 9 3.72 7.00 8.57
CA ILE A 9 2.26 7.13 8.41
C ILE A 9 1.73 5.96 7.58
N THR A 10 2.42 5.59 6.51
CA THR A 10 2.05 4.47 5.63
C THR A 10 2.00 3.16 6.41
N LEU A 11 3.05 2.83 7.16
CA LEU A 11 3.09 1.63 7.98
C LEU A 11 2.00 1.63 9.05
N PHE A 12 1.74 2.78 9.68
CA PHE A 12 0.69 2.92 10.70
C PHE A 12 -0.70 2.63 10.12
N VAL A 13 -1.00 3.14 8.93
CA VAL A 13 -2.28 2.90 8.23
C VAL A 13 -2.40 1.46 7.75
N LEU A 14 -1.30 0.89 7.23
CA LEU A 14 -1.30 -0.47 6.69
C LEU A 14 -1.37 -1.55 7.78
N ALA A 15 -0.88 -1.29 8.99
CA ALA A 15 -0.83 -2.28 10.05
C ALA A 15 -2.20 -2.93 10.35
N PRO A 16 -3.28 -2.18 10.68
CA PRO A 16 -4.57 -2.80 10.97
C PRO A 16 -5.18 -3.50 9.75
N ILE A 17 -4.96 -2.98 8.54
CA ILE A 17 -5.49 -3.58 7.30
C ILE A 17 -4.80 -4.91 7.04
N SER A 18 -3.47 -4.94 7.14
CA SER A 18 -2.67 -6.16 6.97
C SER A 18 -3.04 -7.21 8.00
N TYR A 19 -3.22 -6.79 9.26
CA TYR A 19 -3.68 -7.68 10.32
C TYR A 19 -5.00 -8.35 9.97
N ALA A 20 -6.00 -7.57 9.50
CA ALA A 20 -7.29 -8.11 9.10
C ALA A 20 -7.18 -9.16 7.97
N PHE A 21 -6.38 -8.89 6.93
CA PHE A 21 -6.14 -9.87 5.86
C PHE A 21 -5.50 -11.15 6.38
N ILE A 22 -4.49 -11.02 7.23
CA ILE A 22 -3.75 -12.17 7.76
C ILE A 22 -4.61 -13.02 8.68
N GLN A 23 -5.43 -12.41 9.54
CA GLN A 23 -6.38 -13.13 10.40
C GLN A 23 -7.41 -13.93 9.59
N ASN A 24 -7.71 -13.52 8.37
CA ASN A 24 -8.56 -14.26 7.44
C ASN A 24 -7.77 -15.24 6.54
N GLY A 25 -6.50 -15.51 6.83
CA GLY A 25 -5.66 -16.39 6.03
C GLY A 25 -5.26 -15.85 4.66
N GLN A 26 -5.45 -14.57 4.39
CA GLN A 26 -5.23 -13.93 3.07
C GLN A 26 -3.82 -13.30 3.00
N PHE A 27 -2.79 -14.11 3.19
CA PHE A 27 -1.39 -13.65 3.28
C PHE A 27 -0.89 -12.99 2.00
N ALA A 28 -1.26 -13.53 0.83
CA ALA A 28 -0.86 -12.96 -0.46
C ALA A 28 -1.45 -11.56 -0.66
N PHE A 29 -2.72 -11.36 -0.27
CA PHE A 29 -3.36 -10.05 -0.34
C PHE A 29 -2.69 -9.03 0.59
N ALA A 30 -2.37 -9.43 1.83
CA ALA A 30 -1.66 -8.58 2.77
C ALA A 30 -0.30 -8.15 2.24
N GLY A 31 0.49 -9.11 1.73
CA GLY A 31 1.81 -8.85 1.15
C GLY A 31 1.75 -7.92 -0.06
N LEU A 32 0.85 -8.18 -1.01
CA LEU A 32 0.67 -7.34 -2.19
C LEU A 32 0.20 -5.93 -1.84
N LEU A 33 -0.72 -5.79 -0.87
CA LEU A 33 -1.17 -4.48 -0.40
C LEU A 33 -0.01 -3.68 0.19
N VAL A 34 0.74 -4.27 1.12
CA VAL A 34 1.86 -3.57 1.78
C VAL A 34 2.91 -3.17 0.76
N LEU A 35 3.40 -4.11 -0.05
CA LEU A 35 4.43 -3.84 -1.04
C LEU A 35 3.95 -2.83 -2.10
N GLY A 36 2.73 -3.01 -2.61
CA GLY A 36 2.16 -2.13 -3.62
C GLY A 36 2.01 -0.69 -3.11
N VAL A 37 1.47 -0.51 -1.91
CA VAL A 37 1.31 0.83 -1.32
C VAL A 37 2.67 1.49 -1.06
N LEU A 38 3.67 0.75 -0.55
CA LEU A 38 5.03 1.27 -0.34
C LEU A 38 5.73 1.69 -1.65
N ILE A 39 5.38 1.07 -2.79
CA ILE A 39 5.89 1.45 -4.11
C ILE A 39 5.17 2.70 -4.64
N ILE A 40 3.86 2.81 -4.43
CA ILE A 40 3.03 3.90 -4.98
C ILE A 40 3.14 5.17 -4.14
N GLU A 41 3.28 5.02 -2.82
CA GLU A 41 3.27 6.15 -1.88
C GLU A 41 4.26 7.28 -2.25
N PRO A 42 5.52 7.05 -2.63
CA PRO A 42 6.44 8.13 -2.96
C PRO A 42 6.22 8.76 -4.36
N LEU A 43 5.26 8.27 -5.13
CA LEU A 43 5.05 8.70 -6.51
C LEU A 43 4.72 10.20 -6.66
N PRO A 44 3.90 10.83 -5.79
CA PRO A 44 3.62 12.27 -5.90
C PRO A 44 4.86 13.15 -5.78
N ASP A 45 5.83 12.77 -4.96
CA ASP A 45 7.09 13.51 -4.77
C ASP A 45 8.07 13.37 -5.95
N ASN A 46 7.83 12.40 -6.85
CA ASN A 46 8.62 12.22 -8.06
C ASN A 46 8.17 13.12 -9.24
N ASP A 47 7.25 14.06 -9.00
CA ASP A 47 6.71 14.99 -10.01
C ASP A 47 7.78 15.87 -10.67
N HIS A 48 8.91 16.09 -10.01
CA HIS A 48 10.05 16.85 -10.54
C HIS A 48 10.70 16.21 -11.80
N TRP A 49 10.45 14.92 -12.07
CA TRP A 49 10.91 14.24 -13.28
C TRP A 49 9.99 14.49 -14.48
N LEU A 50 8.77 15.01 -14.26
CA LEU A 50 7.79 15.20 -15.32
C LEU A 50 7.73 16.69 -15.72
N PRO A 51 8.18 17.05 -16.93
CA PRO A 51 8.15 18.44 -17.39
C PRO A 51 6.70 18.94 -17.42
N GLY A 52 6.48 20.14 -16.86
CA GLY A 52 5.17 20.79 -16.82
C GLY A 52 4.33 20.53 -15.57
N LEU A 53 4.75 19.65 -14.67
CA LEU A 53 4.12 19.50 -13.36
C LEU A 53 4.80 20.42 -12.34
N SER A 54 3.99 21.18 -11.59
CA SER A 54 4.49 21.94 -10.45
C SER A 54 4.49 21.06 -9.21
N HIS A 55 5.56 21.10 -8.44
CA HIS A 55 5.62 20.39 -7.15
C HIS A 55 4.44 20.78 -6.25
N ARG A 56 3.76 19.78 -5.69
CA ARG A 56 2.48 19.91 -4.96
C ARG A 56 1.32 20.45 -5.81
N GLY A 57 1.40 20.26 -7.13
CA GLY A 57 0.32 20.53 -8.06
C GLY A 57 -0.70 19.39 -8.15
N VAL A 58 -1.10 19.06 -9.37
CA VAL A 58 -2.09 17.99 -9.63
C VAL A 58 -1.60 16.64 -9.15
N SER A 59 -0.29 16.37 -9.12
CA SER A 59 0.31 15.15 -8.55
C SER A 59 -0.12 14.87 -7.10
N HIS A 60 -0.39 15.94 -6.32
CA HIS A 60 -0.85 15.87 -4.94
C HIS A 60 -2.36 16.12 -4.83
N SER A 61 -3.15 15.46 -5.68
CA SER A 61 -4.61 15.59 -5.70
C SER A 61 -5.34 14.25 -5.64
N LEU A 62 -6.61 14.28 -5.24
CA LEU A 62 -7.49 13.09 -5.26
C LEU A 62 -7.75 12.60 -6.69
N LEU A 63 -7.68 13.50 -7.69
CA LEU A 63 -7.73 13.09 -9.09
C LEU A 63 -6.60 12.14 -9.43
N THR A 64 -5.37 12.48 -9.03
CA THR A 64 -4.20 11.60 -9.23
C THR A 64 -4.36 10.28 -8.49
N ALA A 65 -4.92 10.28 -7.27
CA ALA A 65 -5.23 9.04 -6.57
C ALA A 65 -6.17 8.13 -7.40
N GLY A 66 -7.23 8.70 -7.96
CA GLY A 66 -8.15 7.96 -8.83
C GLY A 66 -7.49 7.42 -10.10
N VAL A 67 -6.70 8.26 -10.79
CA VAL A 67 -5.98 7.86 -12.02
C VAL A 67 -4.97 6.74 -11.72
N ILE A 68 -4.15 6.88 -10.69
CA ILE A 68 -3.19 5.85 -10.29
C ILE A 68 -3.92 4.57 -9.84
N GLY A 69 -5.05 4.71 -9.14
CA GLY A 69 -5.90 3.56 -8.80
C GLY A 69 -6.37 2.79 -10.04
N LEU A 70 -6.84 3.49 -11.08
CA LEU A 70 -7.26 2.87 -12.35
C LEU A 70 -6.08 2.22 -13.08
N VAL A 71 -4.92 2.85 -13.12
CA VAL A 71 -3.71 2.26 -13.72
C VAL A 71 -3.31 0.99 -12.98
N CYS A 72 -3.27 1.02 -11.65
CA CYS A 72 -2.95 -0.16 -10.85
C CYS A 72 -4.01 -1.28 -11.01
N ALA A 73 -5.29 -0.91 -11.16
CA ALA A 73 -6.36 -1.87 -11.46
C ALA A 73 -6.12 -2.57 -12.81
N GLY A 74 -5.77 -1.82 -13.85
CA GLY A 74 -5.40 -2.38 -15.16
C GLY A 74 -4.17 -3.30 -15.08
N CYS A 75 -3.13 -2.90 -14.37
CA CYS A 75 -1.98 -3.74 -14.08
C CYS A 75 -2.38 -5.03 -13.33
N GLY A 76 -3.26 -4.90 -12.33
CA GLY A 76 -3.79 -6.04 -11.59
C GLY A 76 -4.54 -7.03 -12.49
N TRP A 77 -5.36 -6.53 -13.41
CA TRP A 77 -6.03 -7.37 -14.39
C TRP A 77 -5.05 -8.13 -15.29
N LEU A 78 -4.03 -7.44 -15.81
CA LEU A 78 -2.99 -8.04 -16.64
C LEU A 78 -2.21 -9.12 -15.87
N LEU A 79 -1.79 -8.83 -14.64
CA LEU A 79 -1.11 -9.79 -13.77
C LEU A 79 -1.99 -11.02 -13.50
N GLY A 80 -3.28 -10.80 -13.23
CA GLY A 80 -4.24 -11.87 -13.03
C GLY A 80 -4.36 -12.78 -14.24
N GLN A 81 -4.58 -12.18 -15.40
CA GLN A 81 -4.86 -12.89 -16.63
C GLN A 81 -3.64 -13.65 -17.17
N TYR A 82 -2.47 -13.03 -17.14
CA TYR A 82 -1.29 -13.54 -17.85
C TYR A 82 -0.24 -14.19 -16.93
N LEU A 83 -0.33 -13.99 -15.62
CA LEU A 83 0.64 -14.54 -14.68
C LEU A 83 -0.03 -15.44 -13.62
N THR A 84 -0.94 -14.90 -12.78
CA THR A 84 -1.40 -15.68 -11.62
C THR A 84 -2.29 -16.84 -12.01
N VAL A 85 -3.21 -16.69 -12.97
CA VAL A 85 -4.09 -17.78 -13.43
C VAL A 85 -3.31 -18.88 -14.10
N PRO A 86 -2.43 -18.64 -15.11
CA PRO A 86 -1.62 -19.71 -15.72
C PRO A 86 -0.71 -20.41 -14.71
N LEU A 87 -0.08 -19.63 -13.81
CA LEU A 87 0.82 -20.20 -12.81
C LEU A 87 0.08 -21.06 -11.78
N ALA A 88 -1.08 -20.61 -11.30
CA ALA A 88 -1.91 -21.38 -10.39
C ALA A 88 -2.37 -22.71 -11.05
N HIS A 89 -2.81 -22.64 -12.30
CA HIS A 89 -3.20 -23.83 -13.06
C HIS A 89 -2.02 -24.82 -13.21
N TRP A 90 -0.84 -24.33 -13.59
CA TRP A 90 0.35 -25.17 -13.71
C TRP A 90 0.75 -25.81 -12.37
N LEU A 91 0.72 -25.06 -11.27
CA LEU A 91 0.99 -25.59 -9.94
C LEU A 91 -0.01 -26.68 -9.56
N GLN A 92 -1.30 -26.46 -9.79
CA GLN A 92 -2.36 -27.41 -9.46
C GLN A 92 -2.26 -28.71 -10.26
N THR A 93 -1.93 -28.63 -11.54
CA THR A 93 -1.94 -29.78 -12.44
C THR A 93 -0.60 -30.53 -12.48
N THR A 94 0.51 -29.86 -12.22
CA THR A 94 1.85 -30.43 -12.40
C THR A 94 2.60 -30.63 -11.08
N VAL A 95 2.59 -29.62 -10.20
CA VAL A 95 3.43 -29.64 -9.00
C VAL A 95 2.73 -30.32 -7.83
N LEU A 96 1.47 -29.99 -7.54
CA LEU A 96 0.73 -30.57 -6.40
C LEU A 96 0.58 -32.10 -6.48
N PRO A 97 0.29 -32.70 -7.65
CA PRO A 97 0.23 -34.17 -7.74
C PRO A 97 1.58 -34.86 -7.48
N ALA A 98 2.68 -34.13 -7.69
CA ALA A 98 4.04 -34.67 -7.54
C ALA A 98 4.64 -34.40 -6.14
N THR A 99 3.95 -33.69 -5.25
CA THR A 99 4.48 -33.29 -3.94
C THR A 99 3.39 -33.32 -2.86
N ASN A 100 3.80 -33.69 -1.63
CA ASN A 100 2.94 -33.62 -0.43
C ASN A 100 3.37 -32.51 0.53
N ILE A 101 4.02 -31.46 0.03
CA ILE A 101 4.54 -30.36 0.83
C ILE A 101 3.42 -29.37 1.12
N THR A 102 2.97 -29.29 2.38
CA THR A 102 1.89 -28.37 2.84
C THR A 102 2.12 -26.92 2.44
N ALA A 103 3.36 -26.43 2.48
CA ALA A 103 3.69 -25.07 2.09
C ALA A 103 3.39 -24.80 0.60
N VAL A 104 3.58 -25.80 -0.28
CA VAL A 104 3.25 -25.70 -1.70
C VAL A 104 1.74 -25.64 -1.89
N THR A 105 0.99 -26.45 -1.14
CA THR A 105 -0.48 -26.40 -1.18
C THR A 105 -1.00 -25.03 -0.79
N ILE A 106 -0.56 -24.50 0.35
CA ILE A 106 -0.96 -23.15 0.82
C ILE A 106 -0.59 -22.07 -0.21
N ALA A 107 0.63 -22.10 -0.72
CA ALA A 107 1.07 -21.12 -1.73
C ALA A 107 0.21 -21.17 -3.01
N THR A 108 -0.17 -22.37 -3.44
CA THR A 108 -1.03 -22.56 -4.62
C THR A 108 -2.44 -22.04 -4.38
N GLU A 109 -3.01 -22.28 -3.20
CA GLU A 109 -4.32 -21.74 -2.81
C GLU A 109 -4.32 -20.22 -2.76
N GLN A 110 -3.28 -19.62 -2.15
CA GLN A 110 -3.11 -18.17 -2.11
C GLN A 110 -3.01 -17.58 -3.52
N LEU A 111 -2.26 -18.22 -4.40
CA LEU A 111 -2.11 -17.78 -5.79
C LEU A 111 -3.42 -17.91 -6.58
N ALA A 112 -4.16 -19.00 -6.38
CA ALA A 112 -5.46 -19.23 -7.03
C ALA A 112 -6.53 -18.20 -6.61
N ALA A 113 -6.43 -17.65 -5.40
CA ALA A 113 -7.30 -16.58 -4.93
C ALA A 113 -7.03 -15.23 -5.63
N LEU A 114 -5.83 -15.05 -6.21
CA LEU A 114 -5.43 -13.85 -6.95
C LEU A 114 -5.97 -13.89 -8.39
N THR A 115 -7.28 -13.92 -8.52
CA THR A 115 -7.97 -13.87 -9.84
C THR A 115 -7.82 -12.49 -10.48
N PRO A 116 -8.06 -12.35 -11.82
CA PRO A 116 -8.08 -11.03 -12.46
C PRO A 116 -9.04 -10.04 -11.77
N GLY A 117 -10.21 -10.50 -11.36
CA GLY A 117 -11.20 -9.65 -10.68
C GLY A 117 -10.73 -9.17 -9.31
N THR A 118 -10.16 -10.06 -8.49
CA THR A 118 -9.62 -9.69 -7.17
C THR A 118 -8.41 -8.77 -7.28
N LEU A 119 -7.54 -8.98 -8.28
CA LEU A 119 -6.38 -8.12 -8.52
C LEU A 119 -6.74 -6.75 -9.10
N VAL A 120 -7.83 -6.63 -9.86
CA VAL A 120 -8.39 -5.31 -10.26
C VAL A 120 -8.76 -4.52 -9.02
N GLY A 121 -9.55 -5.10 -8.11
CA GLY A 121 -9.97 -4.43 -6.87
C GLY A 121 -8.79 -4.07 -5.98
N LEU A 122 -7.87 -5.02 -5.75
CA LEU A 122 -6.68 -4.81 -4.94
C LEU A 122 -5.77 -3.74 -5.55
N GLY A 123 -5.54 -3.78 -6.86
CA GLY A 123 -4.73 -2.79 -7.57
C GLY A 123 -5.31 -1.39 -7.44
N PHE A 124 -6.65 -1.25 -7.62
CA PHE A 124 -7.32 0.03 -7.42
C PHE A 124 -7.09 0.56 -6.00
N VAL A 125 -7.30 -0.28 -4.98
CA VAL A 125 -7.09 0.09 -3.57
C VAL A 125 -5.64 0.46 -3.31
N ILE A 126 -4.66 -0.29 -3.84
CA ILE A 126 -3.23 0.02 -3.71
C ILE A 126 -2.92 1.41 -4.27
N GLY A 127 -3.39 1.70 -5.49
CA GLY A 127 -3.12 2.98 -6.14
C GLY A 127 -3.76 4.16 -5.40
N VAL A 128 -5.04 4.05 -5.05
CA VAL A 128 -5.75 5.09 -4.30
C VAL A 128 -5.16 5.28 -2.91
N LEU A 129 -4.97 4.19 -2.16
CA LEU A 129 -4.47 4.24 -0.80
C LEU A 129 -3.04 4.79 -0.74
N GLY A 130 -2.15 4.37 -1.66
CA GLY A 130 -0.78 4.85 -1.72
C GLY A 130 -0.70 6.37 -1.85
N ILE A 131 -1.45 6.93 -2.81
CA ILE A 131 -1.52 8.39 -2.98
C ILE A 131 -2.20 9.06 -1.77
N CYS A 132 -3.32 8.54 -1.28
CA CYS A 132 -4.05 9.13 -0.16
C CYS A 132 -3.23 9.16 1.14
N VAL A 133 -2.44 8.12 1.42
CA VAL A 133 -1.57 8.10 2.61
C VAL A 133 -0.44 9.13 2.48
N HIS A 134 0.14 9.29 1.28
CA HIS A 134 1.09 10.37 1.01
C HIS A 134 0.47 11.74 1.28
N LEU A 135 -0.72 12.00 0.69
CA LEU A 135 -1.46 13.25 0.90
C LEU A 135 -1.78 13.49 2.38
N ALA A 136 -2.12 12.43 3.14
CA ALA A 136 -2.37 12.52 4.58
C ALA A 136 -1.12 12.99 5.34
N GLY A 137 0.07 12.53 4.95
CA GLY A 137 1.33 13.02 5.50
C GLY A 137 1.56 14.51 5.24
N ASP A 138 1.25 14.98 4.04
CA ASP A 138 1.46 16.38 3.68
C ASP A 138 0.39 17.34 4.24
N ILE A 139 -0.87 16.90 4.35
CA ILE A 139 -1.95 17.70 4.91
C ILE A 139 -1.74 18.02 6.42
N ILE A 140 -1.01 17.17 7.14
CA ILE A 140 -0.62 17.39 8.53
C ILE A 140 0.43 18.50 8.64
N THR A 141 1.11 18.90 7.58
CA THR A 141 2.13 19.95 7.63
C THR A 141 1.54 21.35 7.38
N VAL A 142 2.28 22.39 7.81
CA VAL A 142 1.93 23.81 7.58
C VAL A 142 1.74 24.11 6.09
N SER A 143 2.53 23.49 5.22
CA SER A 143 2.45 23.72 3.78
C SER A 143 1.13 23.25 3.19
N GLY A 144 0.53 22.20 3.76
CA GLY A 144 -0.71 21.61 3.27
C GLY A 144 -0.66 21.18 1.80
N ILE A 145 -1.81 20.81 1.28
CA ILE A 145 -2.02 20.40 -0.12
C ILE A 145 -3.27 21.04 -0.69
N GLN A 146 -3.45 20.91 -2.00
CA GLN A 146 -4.66 21.29 -2.74
C GLN A 146 -5.34 20.04 -3.30
N PRO A 147 -6.05 19.24 -2.47
CA PRO A 147 -6.49 17.89 -2.85
C PRO A 147 -7.52 17.87 -3.97
N PHE A 148 -8.20 18.99 -4.25
CA PHE A 148 -9.27 19.08 -5.24
C PHE A 148 -8.81 19.65 -6.59
N LEU A 149 -7.50 19.80 -6.82
CA LEU A 149 -7.01 20.18 -8.15
C LEU A 149 -7.39 19.14 -9.20
N PRO A 150 -7.72 19.57 -10.43
CA PRO A 150 -7.72 20.96 -10.96
C PRO A 150 -9.02 21.75 -10.67
N PHE A 151 -10.04 21.14 -10.04
CA PHE A 151 -11.37 21.72 -9.89
C PHE A 151 -11.41 22.86 -8.86
N SER A 152 -10.59 22.77 -7.79
CA SER A 152 -10.51 23.81 -6.77
C SER A 152 -9.07 23.98 -6.28
N ARG A 153 -8.68 25.24 -6.09
CA ARG A 153 -7.37 25.61 -5.54
C ARG A 153 -7.39 25.75 -4.00
N GLN A 154 -8.46 25.29 -3.35
CA GLN A 154 -8.56 25.34 -1.91
C GLN A 154 -7.42 24.53 -1.28
N ARG A 155 -6.62 25.21 -0.45
CA ARG A 155 -5.54 24.58 0.32
C ARG A 155 -6.06 24.10 1.66
N ILE A 156 -5.69 22.88 2.03
CA ILE A 156 -6.03 22.28 3.32
C ILE A 156 -4.72 21.96 4.05
N SER A 157 -4.63 22.40 5.31
CA SER A 157 -3.55 22.09 6.26
C SER A 157 -4.19 21.86 7.62
N LEU A 158 -3.89 20.73 8.26
CA LEU A 158 -4.53 20.33 9.53
C LEU A 158 -3.71 20.70 10.75
N SER A 159 -2.43 21.04 10.61
CA SER A 159 -1.59 21.37 11.75
C SER A 159 -0.54 22.44 11.45
N ARG A 160 0.18 22.86 12.50
CA ARG A 160 1.31 23.78 12.42
C ARG A 160 2.66 23.06 12.37
N LEU A 161 2.69 21.77 12.10
CA LEU A 161 3.92 20.99 12.00
C LEU A 161 4.72 21.40 10.76
N ARG A 162 6.01 21.70 10.97
CA ARG A 162 6.92 21.94 9.85
C ARG A 162 7.26 20.61 9.17
N ALA A 163 7.16 20.56 7.85
CA ALA A 163 7.52 19.37 7.04
C ALA A 163 8.95 18.88 7.35
N ALA A 164 9.88 19.82 7.63
CA ALA A 164 11.28 19.54 7.97
C ALA A 164 11.52 19.26 9.47
N SER A 165 10.48 19.06 10.31
CA SER A 165 10.66 18.72 11.72
C SER A 165 11.19 17.29 11.87
N THR A 166 12.47 17.15 12.23
CA THR A 166 13.09 15.84 12.46
C THR A 166 12.35 15.06 13.54
N LEU A 167 12.00 15.72 14.66
CA LEU A 167 11.27 15.08 15.74
C LEU A 167 9.92 14.49 15.29
N ALA A 168 9.10 15.29 14.59
CA ALA A 168 7.80 14.81 14.11
C ALA A 168 7.94 13.64 13.15
N ASN A 169 8.85 13.74 12.18
CA ASN A 169 9.10 12.67 11.21
C ASN A 169 9.61 11.38 11.88
N THR A 170 10.47 11.50 12.90
CA THR A 170 10.95 10.34 13.66
C THR A 170 9.84 9.71 14.50
N VAL A 171 8.99 10.51 15.14
CA VAL A 171 7.84 10.02 15.91
C VAL A 171 6.89 9.24 15.00
N PHE A 172 6.53 9.77 13.82
CA PHE A 172 5.69 9.04 12.87
C PHE A 172 6.33 7.72 12.43
N LEU A 173 7.64 7.72 12.12
CA LEU A 173 8.35 6.50 11.77
C LEU A 173 8.27 5.46 12.88
N LEU A 174 8.55 5.85 14.12
CA LEU A 174 8.51 4.93 15.27
C LEU A 174 7.10 4.39 15.49
N LEU A 175 6.07 5.22 15.40
CA LEU A 175 4.68 4.77 15.53
C LEU A 175 4.32 3.75 14.44
N GLY A 176 4.70 4.01 13.19
CA GLY A 176 4.45 3.08 12.08
C GLY A 176 5.19 1.76 12.24
N VAL A 177 6.47 1.81 12.61
CA VAL A 177 7.28 0.61 12.86
C VAL A 177 6.73 -0.19 14.04
N LEU A 178 6.34 0.46 15.13
CA LEU A 178 5.72 -0.21 16.26
C LEU A 178 4.39 -0.85 15.88
N ALA A 179 3.51 -0.14 15.15
CA ALA A 179 2.23 -0.67 14.73
C ALA A 179 2.40 -1.91 13.82
N MET A 180 3.30 -1.85 12.84
CA MET A 180 3.58 -3.00 11.98
C MET A 180 4.30 -4.13 12.76
N GLY A 181 5.20 -3.78 13.67
CA GLY A 181 5.88 -4.72 14.56
C GLY A 181 4.90 -5.49 15.46
N THR A 182 3.85 -4.83 15.99
CA THR A 182 2.81 -5.52 16.77
C THR A 182 2.02 -6.51 15.92
N VAL A 183 1.76 -6.20 14.65
CA VAL A 183 1.11 -7.15 13.73
C VAL A 183 2.00 -8.38 13.50
N ILE A 184 3.27 -8.18 13.21
CA ILE A 184 4.24 -9.27 13.00
C ILE A 184 4.38 -10.11 14.27
N PHE A 185 4.46 -9.46 15.44
CA PHE A 185 4.54 -10.15 16.73
C PHE A 185 3.28 -10.98 17.01
N ALA A 186 2.08 -10.42 16.81
CA ALA A 186 0.80 -11.09 17.02
C ALA A 186 0.62 -12.36 16.16
N LEU A 187 1.36 -12.45 15.04
CA LEU A 187 1.37 -13.57 14.11
C LEU A 187 2.51 -14.57 14.39
N SER A 188 3.41 -14.22 15.30
CA SER A 188 4.55 -15.07 15.63
C SER A 188 4.14 -16.20 16.58
N PRO A 189 4.87 -17.33 16.57
CA PRO A 189 4.65 -18.40 17.55
C PRO A 189 4.82 -17.96 19.01
N PHE A 190 5.47 -16.82 19.24
CA PHE A 190 5.73 -16.25 20.56
C PHE A 190 4.54 -15.49 21.14
N ALA A 191 3.54 -15.10 20.33
CA ALA A 191 2.37 -14.35 20.82
C ALA A 191 1.56 -15.12 21.85
N GLY A 192 1.50 -16.44 21.75
CA GLY A 192 0.83 -17.32 22.73
C GLY A 192 1.63 -17.62 24.01
N ALA A 193 2.88 -17.15 24.10
CA ALA A 193 3.74 -17.36 25.28
C ALA A 193 3.59 -16.26 26.36
N PHE A 194 2.88 -15.18 26.03
CA PHE A 194 2.59 -14.07 26.95
C PHE A 194 1.08 -14.06 27.23
N PRO A 195 0.68 -14.22 28.51
CA PRO A 195 -0.74 -14.20 28.91
C PRO A 195 -1.40 -12.81 28.73
#